data_37409f3864390f0678529b0cd1c50d4d
#
_entry.id   37409f3864390f0678529b0cd1c50d4d
#
_cell.length_a   1.000
_cell.length_b   1.000
_cell.length_c   1.000
_cell.angle_alpha   90.00
_cell.angle_beta   90.00
_cell.angle_gamma   90.00
#
_symmetry.space_group_name_H-M   'P 1'
#
loop_
_entity.id
_entity.type
_entity.pdbx_description
1 polymer ?
#
loop_
_entity_poly.entity_id
_entity_poly.type
_entity_poly.pdbx_seq_one_letter_code
_entity_poly.pdbx_strand_id
1 'polypeptide(L)'
;MFIQVENLTKKFKNSLAVNKINFSIEKNKTVGLLGPNGCGKTTSIGMMLGLIKPSAGKIIIDNKNLEKTDRISLLNKMNFASPYVELPKRLTVKQNLEVYGRLYLSLIHI
;
A
#
# COMPACT_ATOMS: atom_id res chain seq x y z
N MET A 1 13.01 -3.41 11.10
CA MET A 1 12.24 -2.46 10.29
C MET A 1 10.97 -3.13 9.83
N PHE A 2 9.86 -2.43 9.88
CA PHE A 2 8.58 -3.02 9.48
C PHE A 2 8.37 -2.98 7.96
N ILE A 3 8.72 -1.87 7.34
CA ILE A 3 8.70 -1.73 5.89
C ILE A 3 10.06 -1.27 5.42
N GLN A 4 10.61 -1.94 4.43
CA GLN A 4 11.88 -1.57 3.82
C GLN A 4 11.71 -1.53 2.31
N VAL A 5 12.05 -0.39 1.72
CA VAL A 5 11.98 -0.17 0.27
C VAL A 5 13.39 0.03 -0.24
N GLU A 6 13.80 -0.79 -1.20
CA GLU A 6 15.16 -0.78 -1.75
C GLU A 6 15.14 -0.59 -3.26
N ASN A 7 15.76 0.49 -3.72
CA ASN A 7 15.92 0.82 -5.14
C ASN A 7 14.61 0.73 -5.94
N LEU A 8 13.51 1.13 -5.31
CA LEU A 8 12.19 1.01 -5.90
C LEU A 8 12.07 1.92 -7.12
N THR A 9 11.69 1.32 -8.24
CA THR A 9 11.61 2.00 -9.52
C THR A 9 10.32 1.62 -10.24
N LYS A 10 9.65 2.60 -10.81
CA LYS A 10 8.50 2.37 -11.69
C LYS A 10 8.61 3.23 -12.92
N LYS A 11 8.66 2.57 -14.06
CA LYS A 11 8.68 3.21 -15.37
C LYS A 11 7.40 2.86 -16.12
N PHE A 12 6.63 3.87 -16.47
CA PHE A 12 5.55 3.75 -17.43
C PHE A 12 6.10 4.06 -18.84
N LYS A 13 5.35 3.74 -19.87
CA LYS A 13 5.78 3.79 -21.29
C LYS A 13 6.83 4.85 -21.63
N ASN A 14 6.59 6.11 -21.28
CA ASN A 14 7.45 7.24 -21.64
C ASN A 14 7.87 8.09 -20.44
N SER A 15 7.62 7.62 -19.22
CA SER A 15 7.98 8.40 -18.05
C SER A 15 8.44 7.52 -16.90
N LEU A 16 9.40 8.05 -16.14
CA LEU A 16 9.92 7.43 -14.95
C LEU A 16 9.16 8.04 -13.75
N ALA A 17 8.18 7.29 -13.23
CA ALA A 17 7.35 7.79 -12.14
C ALA A 17 8.07 7.74 -10.79
N VAL A 18 8.84 6.68 -10.56
CA VAL A 18 9.61 6.48 -9.33
C VAL A 18 11.00 6.01 -9.72
N ASN A 19 12.03 6.67 -9.18
CA ASN A 19 13.41 6.43 -9.58
C ASN A 19 14.29 6.03 -8.40
N LYS A 20 14.49 4.74 -8.23
CA LYS A 20 15.44 4.14 -7.27
C LYS A 20 15.33 4.72 -5.87
N ILE A 21 14.13 4.79 -5.33
CA ILE A 21 13.93 5.31 -3.99
C ILE A 21 14.26 4.26 -2.93
N ASN A 22 14.80 4.74 -1.82
CA ASN A 22 15.16 3.91 -0.68
C ASN A 22 14.63 4.57 0.59
N PHE A 23 13.89 3.81 1.38
CA PHE A 23 13.48 4.25 2.72
C PHE A 23 13.05 3.07 3.55
N SER A 24 12.90 3.31 4.85
CA SER A 24 12.41 2.31 5.77
C SER A 24 11.44 2.94 6.76
N ILE A 25 10.49 2.15 7.23
CA ILE A 25 9.53 2.58 8.24
C ILE A 25 9.61 1.61 9.41
N GLU A 26 9.88 2.15 10.58
CA GLU A 26 9.91 1.38 11.81
C GLU A 26 8.50 1.04 12.28
N LYS A 27 8.38 -0.08 12.99
CA LYS A 27 7.10 -0.47 13.59
C LYS A 27 6.65 0.57 14.62
N ASN A 28 5.34 0.83 14.67
CA ASN A 28 4.73 1.81 15.59
C ASN A 28 5.16 3.26 15.34
N LYS A 29 5.56 3.58 14.12
CA LYS A 29 5.91 4.94 13.71
C LYS A 29 4.95 5.46 12.64
N THR A 30 4.74 6.77 12.64
CA THR A 30 3.99 7.46 11.59
C THR A 30 4.98 8.22 10.72
N VAL A 31 4.90 7.98 9.41
CA VAL A 31 5.81 8.59 8.45
C VAL A 31 5.01 9.38 7.42
N GLY A 32 5.45 10.61 7.15
CA GLY A 32 4.87 11.45 6.12
C GLY A 32 5.59 11.28 4.78
N LEU A 33 4.82 11.14 3.71
CA LEU A 33 5.34 11.11 2.34
C LEU A 33 4.94 12.43 1.67
N LEU A 34 5.90 13.33 1.55
CA LEU A 34 5.66 14.69 1.08
C LEU A 34 6.24 14.91 -0.31
N GLY A 35 5.60 15.78 -1.06
CA GLY A 35 6.07 16.18 -2.38
C GLY A 35 4.94 16.78 -3.20
N PRO A 36 5.27 17.49 -4.28
CA PRO A 36 4.26 18.05 -5.18
C PRO A 36 3.49 16.96 -5.90
N ASN A 37 2.32 17.32 -6.45
CA ASN A 37 1.55 16.40 -7.27
C ASN A 37 2.38 15.94 -8.48
N GLY A 38 2.29 14.66 -8.80
CA GLY A 38 3.04 14.09 -9.91
C GLY A 38 4.46 13.66 -9.57
N CYS A 39 4.88 13.72 -8.30
CA CYS A 39 6.24 13.30 -7.90
C CYS A 39 6.35 11.79 -7.62
N GLY A 40 5.30 11.02 -7.86
CA GLY A 40 5.34 9.56 -7.66
C GLY A 40 4.81 9.06 -6.34
N LYS A 41 4.20 9.92 -5.51
CA LYS A 41 3.63 9.49 -4.21
C LYS A 41 2.57 8.41 -4.36
N THR A 42 1.60 8.63 -5.23
CA THR A 42 0.51 7.68 -5.47
C THR A 42 1.03 6.37 -6.04
N THR A 43 1.98 6.45 -6.96
CA THR A 43 2.61 5.27 -7.55
C THR A 43 3.38 4.47 -6.50
N SER A 44 4.14 5.15 -5.64
CA SER A 44 4.89 4.50 -4.56
C SER A 44 3.95 3.80 -3.58
N ILE A 45 2.86 4.45 -3.18
CA ILE A 45 1.85 3.86 -2.30
C ILE A 45 1.19 2.66 -2.97
N GLY A 46 0.84 2.78 -4.25
CA GLY A 46 0.27 1.68 -5.02
C GLY A 46 1.18 0.45 -5.10
N MET A 47 2.48 0.67 -5.23
CA MET A 47 3.45 -0.41 -5.21
C MET A 47 3.56 -1.07 -3.82
N MET A 48 3.56 -0.28 -2.76
CA MET A 48 3.59 -0.80 -1.38
C MET A 48 2.33 -1.60 -1.03
N LEU A 49 1.20 -1.24 -1.59
CA LEU A 49 -0.06 -1.97 -1.41
C LEU A 49 -0.19 -3.20 -2.33
N GLY A 50 0.76 -3.41 -3.22
CA GLY A 50 0.71 -4.51 -4.16
C GLY A 50 -0.25 -4.33 -5.32
N LEU A 51 -0.76 -3.11 -5.53
CA LEU A 51 -1.66 -2.80 -6.65
C LEU A 51 -0.91 -2.52 -7.95
N ILE A 52 0.32 -2.06 -7.84
CA ILE A 52 1.17 -1.75 -8.99
C ILE A 52 2.45 -2.56 -8.85
N LYS A 53 2.84 -3.27 -9.91
CA LYS A 53 4.07 -4.05 -9.90
C LYS A 53 5.27 -3.14 -10.16
N PRO A 54 6.31 -3.16 -9.31
CA PRO A 54 7.54 -2.41 -9.56
C PRO A 54 8.23 -2.84 -10.85
N SER A 55 8.86 -1.88 -11.53
CA SER A 55 9.74 -2.19 -12.66
C SER A 55 11.09 -2.74 -12.20
N ALA A 56 11.57 -2.28 -11.05
CA ALA A 56 12.79 -2.75 -10.42
C ALA A 56 12.75 -2.44 -8.92
N GLY A 57 13.68 -3.02 -8.17
CA GLY A 57 13.74 -2.85 -6.73
C GLY A 57 12.86 -3.83 -5.99
N LYS A 58 12.80 -3.68 -4.68
CA LYS A 58 12.00 -4.58 -3.85
C LYS A 58 11.38 -3.86 -2.66
N ILE A 59 10.29 -4.45 -2.16
CA ILE A 59 9.58 -3.98 -0.97
C ILE A 59 9.52 -5.16 -0.01
N ILE A 60 10.00 -4.96 1.21
CA ILE A 60 9.95 -5.95 2.27
C ILE A 60 9.03 -5.43 3.35
N ILE A 61 8.01 -6.21 3.69
CA ILE A 61 7.02 -5.87 4.72
C ILE A 61 7.02 -7.00 5.74
N ASP A 62 7.25 -6.66 7.00
CA ASP A 62 7.32 -7.62 8.11
C ASP A 62 8.26 -8.79 7.79
N ASN A 63 9.45 -8.47 7.30
CA ASN A 63 10.52 -9.39 6.89
C ASN A 63 10.16 -10.30 5.72
N LYS A 64 9.11 -9.99 4.97
CA LYS A 64 8.66 -10.78 3.82
C LYS A 64 8.69 -9.94 2.55
N ASN A 65 9.31 -10.46 1.50
CA ASN A 65 9.34 -9.80 0.21
C ASN A 65 7.94 -9.84 -0.42
N LEU A 66 7.42 -8.67 -0.79
CA LEU A 66 6.07 -8.53 -1.32
C LEU A 66 5.85 -9.32 -2.63
N GLU A 67 6.88 -9.48 -3.45
CA GLU A 67 6.77 -10.21 -4.72
C GLU A 67 6.79 -11.74 -4.52
N LYS A 68 7.51 -12.21 -3.51
CA LYS A 68 7.75 -13.65 -3.29
C LYS A 68 6.80 -14.27 -2.28
N THR A 69 6.08 -13.46 -1.53
CA THR A 69 5.19 -13.93 -0.47
C THR A 69 3.75 -13.91 -0.97
N ASP A 70 2.90 -14.74 -0.39
CA ASP A 70 1.46 -14.68 -0.63
C ASP A 70 0.95 -13.28 -0.32
N ARG A 71 0.54 -12.57 -1.35
CA ARG A 71 0.08 -11.18 -1.24
C ARG A 71 -1.12 -11.04 -0.32
N ILE A 72 -1.99 -12.03 -0.29
CA ILE A 72 -3.20 -11.99 0.55
C ILE A 72 -2.82 -11.92 2.02
N SER A 73 -1.83 -12.70 2.45
CA SER A 73 -1.42 -12.70 3.86
C SER A 73 -0.80 -11.36 4.29
N LEU A 74 -0.12 -10.66 3.38
CA LEU A 74 0.42 -9.33 3.66
C LEU A 74 -0.66 -8.24 3.59
N LEU A 75 -1.57 -8.33 2.61
CA LEU A 75 -2.62 -7.35 2.43
C LEU A 75 -3.62 -7.32 3.59
N ASN A 76 -3.80 -8.43 4.29
CA ASN A 76 -4.63 -8.50 5.49
C ASN A 76 -4.11 -7.62 6.63
N LYS A 77 -2.84 -7.25 6.59
CA LYS A 77 -2.20 -6.39 7.60
C LYS A 77 -2.17 -4.93 7.19
N MET A 78 -2.68 -4.58 6.01
CA MET A 78 -2.63 -3.24 5.46
C MET A 78 -4.02 -2.73 5.11
N ASN A 79 -4.16 -1.41 5.15
CA ASN A 79 -5.36 -0.75 4.68
C ASN A 79 -4.97 0.58 4.03
N PHE A 80 -5.86 1.08 3.19
CA PHE A 80 -5.66 2.32 2.46
C PHE A 80 -6.90 3.20 2.56
N ALA A 81 -6.69 4.45 2.98
CA ALA A 81 -7.74 5.45 2.99
C ALA A 81 -7.44 6.49 1.91
N SER A 82 -8.32 6.56 0.92
CA SER A 82 -8.20 7.52 -0.18
C SER A 82 -9.10 8.74 0.09
N PRO A 83 -8.64 9.96 -0.26
CA PRO A 83 -9.53 11.12 -0.17
C PRO A 83 -10.70 11.06 -1.15
N TYR A 84 -10.63 10.18 -2.15
CA TYR A 84 -11.67 10.03 -3.16
C TYR A 84 -12.71 8.95 -2.83
N VAL A 85 -12.50 8.17 -1.76
CA VAL A 85 -13.43 7.13 -1.35
C VAL A 85 -14.29 7.64 -0.22
N GLU A 86 -15.61 7.64 -0.43
CA GLU A 86 -16.58 8.00 0.60
C GLU A 86 -17.30 6.75 1.09
N LEU A 87 -17.55 6.70 2.39
CA LEU A 87 -18.40 5.67 2.95
C LEU A 87 -19.86 5.95 2.56
N PRO A 88 -20.70 4.92 2.34
CA PRO A 88 -22.10 5.13 2.03
C PRO A 88 -22.81 5.99 3.08
N LYS A 89 -23.40 7.09 2.64
CA LYS A 89 -24.05 8.06 3.53
C LYS A 89 -25.38 7.55 4.11
N ARG A 90 -25.99 6.55 3.46
CA ARG A 90 -27.27 5.97 3.89
C ARG A 90 -27.10 4.98 5.03
N LEU A 91 -25.87 4.55 5.31
CA LEU A 91 -25.57 3.64 6.40
C LEU A 91 -25.05 4.42 7.61
N THR A 92 -25.33 3.91 8.79
CA THR A 92 -24.74 4.46 10.01
C THR A 92 -23.24 4.15 10.07
N VAL A 93 -22.53 4.83 10.97
CA VAL A 93 -21.11 4.52 11.22
C VAL A 93 -20.94 3.07 11.61
N LYS A 94 -21.80 2.56 12.51
CA LYS A 94 -21.75 1.16 12.94
C LYS A 94 -21.95 0.19 11.77
N GLN A 95 -22.93 0.46 10.92
CA GLN A 95 -23.19 -0.38 9.73
C GLN A 95 -22.01 -0.38 8.76
N ASN A 96 -21.40 0.77 8.51
CA ASN A 96 -20.21 0.87 7.68
C ASN A 96 -19.05 0.04 8.26
N LEU A 97 -18.81 0.14 9.55
CA LEU A 97 -17.75 -0.63 10.22
C LEU A 97 -18.01 -2.14 10.14
N GLU A 98 -19.26 -2.54 10.32
CA GLU A 98 -19.63 -3.96 10.23
C GLU A 98 -19.41 -4.53 8.84
N VAL A 99 -19.81 -3.80 7.79
CA VAL A 99 -19.61 -4.23 6.41
C VAL A 99 -18.12 -4.39 6.09
N TYR A 100 -17.31 -3.39 6.39
CA TYR A 100 -15.87 -3.45 6.14
C TYR A 100 -15.19 -4.52 6.98
N GLY A 101 -15.59 -4.69 8.23
CA GLY A 101 -15.06 -5.75 9.08
C GLY A 101 -15.34 -7.13 8.51
N ARG A 102 -16.55 -7.37 8.02
CA ARG A 102 -16.92 -8.65 7.40
C ARG A 102 -16.18 -8.90 6.09
N LEU A 103 -15.94 -7.87 5.29
CA LEU A 103 -15.15 -8.01 4.08
C LEU A 103 -13.72 -8.46 4.39
N TYR A 104 -13.09 -7.87 5.41
CA TYR A 104 -11.76 -8.29 5.84
C TYR A 104 -11.74 -9.73 6.36
N LEU A 105 -12.70 -10.12 7.16
CA LEU A 105 -12.81 -11.49 7.66
C LEU A 105 -13.04 -12.48 6.51
N SER A 106 -13.86 -12.11 5.55
CA SER A 106 -14.10 -12.94 4.36
C SER A 106 -12.81 -13.18 3.59
N LEU A 107 -11.97 -12.15 3.44
CA LEU A 107 -10.67 -12.27 2.77
C LEU A 107 -9.71 -13.18 3.53
N ILE A 108 -9.76 -13.17 4.85
CA ILE A 108 -8.91 -14.03 5.68
C ILE A 108 -9.29 -15.50 5.54
N HIS A 109 -10.57 -15.80 5.33
CA HIS A 109 -11.08 -17.17 5.25
C HIS A 109 -11.11 -17.74 3.83
N ILE A 110 -10.81 -16.96 2.85
CA ILE A 110 -10.64 -17.42 1.48
C ILE A 110 -9.21 -17.88 1.26
#